data_15b397c6ecb0eeb27d34a9942a124ac0
#
_entry.id   15b397c6ecb0eeb27d34a9942a124ac0
#
_cell.length_a   1.000
_cell.length_b   1.000
_cell.length_c   1.000
_cell.angle_alpha   90.00
_cell.angle_beta   90.00
_cell.angle_gamma   90.00
#
_symmetry.space_group_name_H-M   'P 1'
#
loop_
_entity.id
_entity.type
_entity.pdbx_description
1 polymer ?
#
loop_
_entity_poly.entity_id
_entity_poly.type
_entity_poly.pdbx_seq_one_letter_code
_entity_poly.pdbx_strand_id
1 'polypeptide(L)'
;MKNHSFLKYCTSILLIFIAVACTTGNKEQKIVTVTIQPQKYFAEKIAGDRFNINCIVPPGSNPEAYDPSPSHLVHLGKSIAYFKIGHIGFELAWMDKLEQNNPNMKIFDTSEGIDILSGTHEHNDADVHHHHFAHMEFTQECAHHRPKHVRSVC
;
A
#
# COMPACT_ATOMS: atom_id res chain seq x y z
N MET A 1 23.38 15.08 -62.49
CA MET A 1 23.84 14.19 -61.40
C MET A 1 23.89 14.84 -60.00
N LYS A 2 23.20 15.97 -59.78
CA LYS A 2 23.21 16.68 -58.46
C LYS A 2 22.05 16.36 -57.52
N ASN A 3 21.00 15.67 -57.96
CA ASN A 3 19.77 15.49 -57.15
C ASN A 3 19.82 14.33 -56.13
N HIS A 4 20.70 13.34 -56.33
CA HIS A 4 20.79 12.18 -55.41
C HIS A 4 21.41 12.54 -54.05
N SER A 5 22.32 13.49 -54.00
CA SER A 5 22.91 13.94 -52.74
C SER A 5 21.91 14.73 -51.92
N PHE A 6 21.14 15.59 -52.55
CA PHE A 6 20.11 16.39 -51.90
C PHE A 6 19.00 15.49 -51.28
N LEU A 7 18.60 14.47 -52.04
CA LEU A 7 17.60 13.51 -51.57
C LEU A 7 18.11 12.73 -50.33
N LYS A 8 19.37 12.31 -50.29
CA LYS A 8 19.99 11.63 -49.14
C LYS A 8 20.03 12.54 -47.91
N TYR A 9 20.33 13.81 -48.05
CA TYR A 9 20.32 14.75 -46.92
C TYR A 9 18.89 14.98 -46.40
N CYS A 10 17.90 15.12 -47.27
CA CYS A 10 16.51 15.27 -46.86
C CYS A 10 15.97 14.03 -46.11
N THR A 11 16.30 12.82 -46.58
CA THR A 11 15.89 11.57 -45.87
C THR A 11 16.60 11.42 -44.53
N SER A 12 17.88 11.81 -44.44
CA SER A 12 18.62 11.79 -43.17
C SER A 12 18.04 12.77 -42.13
N ILE A 13 17.70 13.98 -42.55
CA ILE A 13 17.08 15.00 -41.70
C ILE A 13 15.70 14.53 -41.24
N LEU A 14 14.90 13.94 -42.12
CA LEU A 14 13.58 13.40 -41.80
C LEU A 14 13.68 12.28 -40.77
N LEU A 15 14.66 11.37 -40.89
CA LEU A 15 14.89 10.29 -39.92
C LEU A 15 15.31 10.82 -38.53
N ILE A 16 16.13 11.89 -38.51
CA ILE A 16 16.52 12.54 -37.24
C ILE A 16 15.31 13.18 -36.56
N PHE A 17 14.41 13.82 -37.32
CA PHE A 17 13.17 14.41 -36.79
C PHE A 17 12.22 13.37 -36.18
N ILE A 18 12.13 12.18 -36.79
CA ILE A 18 11.30 11.09 -36.27
C ILE A 18 11.88 10.53 -34.97
N ALA A 19 13.20 10.43 -34.84
CA ALA A 19 13.88 9.94 -33.63
C ALA A 19 13.69 10.87 -32.40
N VAL A 20 13.58 12.18 -32.62
CA VAL A 20 13.37 13.14 -31.52
C VAL A 20 11.90 13.17 -31.03
N ALA A 21 10.94 12.76 -31.86
CA ALA A 21 9.53 12.74 -31.48
C ALA A 21 9.15 11.65 -30.46
N CYS A 22 10.03 10.67 -30.18
CA CYS A 22 9.82 9.60 -29.22
C CYS A 22 10.36 9.90 -27.81
N THR A 23 10.64 11.13 -27.43
CA THR A 23 10.82 11.48 -26.02
C THR A 23 9.46 11.45 -25.34
N THR A 24 9.05 10.28 -24.86
CA THR A 24 7.99 10.13 -23.87
C THR A 24 8.41 10.93 -22.64
N GLY A 25 7.90 12.16 -22.55
CA GLY A 25 8.07 12.98 -21.35
C GLY A 25 7.56 12.14 -20.16
N ASN A 26 8.47 11.79 -19.28
CA ASN A 26 8.15 11.12 -18.02
C ASN A 26 7.32 12.12 -17.20
N LYS A 27 6.00 12.14 -17.43
CA LYS A 27 5.10 13.02 -16.74
C LYS A 27 5.05 12.49 -15.31
N GLU A 28 5.64 13.21 -14.38
CA GLU A 28 5.59 12.86 -12.97
C GLU A 28 4.11 12.67 -12.57
N GLN A 29 3.72 11.42 -12.35
CA GLN A 29 2.34 11.09 -12.05
C GLN A 29 2.01 11.63 -10.67
N LYS A 30 0.89 12.33 -10.57
CA LYS A 30 0.36 12.79 -9.29
C LYS A 30 0.01 11.59 -8.42
N ILE A 31 0.38 11.66 -7.14
CA ILE A 31 0.16 10.57 -6.19
C ILE A 31 -1.21 10.74 -5.53
N VAL A 32 -1.97 9.67 -5.50
CA VAL A 32 -3.20 9.53 -4.73
C VAL A 32 -2.99 8.40 -3.74
N THR A 33 -3.31 8.62 -2.48
CA THR A 33 -3.17 7.60 -1.43
C THR A 33 -4.53 7.05 -1.01
N VAL A 34 -4.54 5.77 -0.71
CA VAL A 34 -5.67 5.02 -0.17
C VAL A 34 -5.22 4.26 1.09
N THR A 35 -6.15 3.85 1.92
CA THR A 35 -5.82 3.20 3.19
C THR A 35 -5.44 1.74 3.02
N ILE A 36 -6.23 0.93 2.32
CA ILE A 36 -6.08 -0.53 2.23
C ILE A 36 -5.97 -1.04 0.80
N GLN A 37 -5.46 -2.28 0.65
CA GLN A 37 -5.23 -2.90 -0.65
C GLN A 37 -6.46 -3.03 -1.55
N PRO A 38 -7.66 -3.38 -1.05
CA PRO A 38 -8.86 -3.39 -1.88
C PRO A 38 -9.15 -2.03 -2.53
N GLN A 39 -9.04 -0.92 -1.77
CA GLN A 39 -9.21 0.42 -2.34
C GLN A 39 -8.16 0.70 -3.42
N LYS A 40 -6.89 0.29 -3.21
CA LYS A 40 -5.83 0.44 -4.20
C LYS A 40 -6.20 -0.23 -5.51
N TYR A 41 -6.65 -1.49 -5.44
CA TYR A 41 -7.06 -2.24 -6.63
C TYR A 41 -8.13 -1.49 -7.44
N PHE A 42 -9.19 -1.02 -6.79
CA PHE A 42 -10.26 -0.28 -7.47
C PHE A 42 -9.78 1.07 -8.00
N ALA A 43 -9.01 1.81 -7.21
CA ALA A 43 -8.45 3.10 -7.61
C ALA A 43 -7.56 2.97 -8.85
N GLU A 44 -6.69 1.95 -8.93
CA GLU A 44 -5.86 1.67 -10.09
C GLU A 44 -6.71 1.35 -11.34
N LYS A 45 -7.77 0.56 -11.19
CA LYS A 45 -8.68 0.23 -12.29
C LYS A 45 -9.41 1.44 -12.85
N ILE A 46 -9.78 2.38 -11.99
CA ILE A 46 -10.48 3.61 -12.37
C ILE A 46 -9.52 4.66 -12.92
N ALA A 47 -8.38 4.83 -12.27
CA ALA A 47 -7.41 5.87 -12.59
C ALA A 47 -6.58 5.56 -13.84
N GLY A 48 -6.32 4.28 -14.11
CA GLY A 48 -5.38 3.84 -15.15
C GLY A 48 -4.00 4.48 -14.91
N ASP A 49 -3.38 4.96 -15.99
CA ASP A 49 -2.04 5.57 -15.93
C ASP A 49 -2.03 7.06 -15.55
N ARG A 50 -3.16 7.63 -15.14
CA ARG A 50 -3.27 9.06 -14.83
C ARG A 50 -2.70 9.42 -13.47
N PHE A 51 -2.74 8.49 -12.52
CA PHE A 51 -2.28 8.68 -11.14
C PHE A 51 -1.43 7.50 -10.69
N ASN A 52 -0.49 7.79 -9.79
CA ASN A 52 0.21 6.75 -9.04
C ASN A 52 -0.58 6.49 -7.76
N ILE A 53 -1.09 5.28 -7.59
CA ILE A 53 -1.90 4.92 -6.42
C ILE A 53 -1.01 4.31 -5.34
N ASN A 54 -0.86 5.03 -4.24
CA ASN A 54 -0.14 4.58 -3.06
C ASN A 54 -1.12 3.99 -2.04
N CYS A 55 -0.74 2.88 -1.39
CA CYS A 55 -1.50 2.29 -0.28
C CYS A 55 -0.69 2.44 1.00
N ILE A 56 -1.29 3.07 2.03
CA ILE A 56 -0.56 3.36 3.26
C ILE A 56 -0.37 2.11 4.13
N VAL A 57 -1.38 1.25 4.22
CA VAL A 57 -1.30 -0.02 4.96
C VAL A 57 -0.73 -1.10 4.05
N PRO A 58 0.47 -1.65 4.37
CA PRO A 58 1.08 -2.69 3.56
C PRO A 58 0.25 -3.98 3.54
N PRO A 59 0.43 -4.82 2.50
CA PRO A 59 -0.20 -6.14 2.46
C PRO A 59 0.14 -6.97 3.70
N GLY A 60 -0.86 -7.62 4.29
CA GLY A 60 -0.70 -8.46 5.48
C GLY A 60 -0.64 -7.73 6.82
N SER A 61 -0.63 -6.40 6.83
CA SER A 61 -0.73 -5.61 8.05
C SER A 61 -2.18 -5.47 8.50
N ASN A 62 -2.37 -5.37 9.82
CA ASN A 62 -3.69 -5.10 10.40
C ASN A 62 -3.98 -3.59 10.34
N PRO A 63 -4.97 -3.12 9.57
CA PRO A 63 -5.27 -1.71 9.44
C PRO A 63 -5.80 -1.06 10.73
N GLU A 64 -6.34 -1.84 11.66
CA GLU A 64 -6.83 -1.32 12.94
C GLU A 64 -5.68 -0.88 13.87
N ALA A 65 -4.53 -1.54 13.78
CA ALA A 65 -3.38 -1.34 14.65
C ALA A 65 -2.11 -0.93 13.90
N TYR A 66 -2.26 -0.45 12.66
CA TYR A 66 -1.10 -0.09 11.85
C TYR A 66 -0.48 1.23 12.31
N ASP A 67 0.85 1.20 12.52
CA ASP A 67 1.66 2.38 12.83
C ASP A 67 2.62 2.67 11.66
N PRO A 68 2.45 3.80 10.96
CA PRO A 68 3.22 4.07 9.76
C PRO A 68 4.67 4.47 10.10
N SER A 69 5.61 3.92 9.34
CA SER A 69 6.99 4.37 9.42
C SER A 69 7.16 5.82 8.94
N PRO A 70 8.21 6.54 9.35
CA PRO A 70 8.48 7.90 8.87
C PRO A 70 8.55 7.99 7.35
N SER A 71 9.06 6.97 6.67
CA SER A 71 9.11 6.92 5.20
C SER A 71 7.73 6.87 4.57
N HIS A 72 6.78 6.14 5.15
CA HIS A 72 5.39 6.11 4.68
C HIS A 72 4.72 7.47 4.83
N LEU A 73 4.98 8.18 5.93
CA LEU A 73 4.46 9.54 6.14
C LEU A 73 5.02 10.55 5.13
N VAL A 74 6.33 10.44 4.80
CA VAL A 74 6.94 11.28 3.75
C VAL A 74 6.31 11.01 2.38
N HIS A 75 6.05 9.77 2.04
CA HIS A 75 5.37 9.42 0.78
C HIS A 75 3.95 9.95 0.74
N LEU A 76 3.22 9.82 1.85
CA LEU A 76 1.88 10.38 1.98
C LEU A 76 1.87 11.90 1.82
N GLY A 77 2.86 12.60 2.36
CA GLY A 77 3.01 14.04 2.24
C GLY A 77 3.12 14.56 0.80
N LYS A 78 3.45 13.69 -0.16
CA LYS A 78 3.49 14.02 -1.60
C LYS A 78 2.13 13.80 -2.30
N SER A 79 1.14 13.27 -1.60
CA SER A 79 -0.16 12.95 -2.18
C SER A 79 -1.00 14.20 -2.38
N ILE A 80 -1.68 14.27 -3.53
CA ILE A 80 -2.63 15.35 -3.81
C ILE A 80 -4.02 15.05 -3.26
N ALA A 81 -4.32 13.77 -3.02
CA ALA A 81 -5.59 13.30 -2.48
C ALA A 81 -5.40 12.03 -1.65
N TYR A 82 -6.27 11.87 -0.67
CA TYR A 82 -6.38 10.70 0.18
C TYR A 82 -7.82 10.22 0.23
N PHE A 83 -8.05 8.94 -0.05
CA PHE A 83 -9.36 8.31 0.08
C PHE A 83 -9.37 7.42 1.34
N LYS A 84 -10.03 7.90 2.39
CA LYS A 84 -10.17 7.18 3.65
C LYS A 84 -11.42 6.28 3.64
N ILE A 85 -11.41 5.24 4.47
CA ILE A 85 -12.57 4.37 4.75
C ILE A 85 -13.50 5.03 5.77
N GLY A 86 -12.93 5.83 6.70
CA GLY A 86 -13.68 6.66 7.63
C GLY A 86 -13.76 6.11 9.07
N HIS A 87 -13.51 4.82 9.31
CA HIS A 87 -13.70 4.20 10.62
C HIS A 87 -12.65 3.17 11.03
N ILE A 88 -11.54 3.10 10.30
CA ILE A 88 -10.43 2.20 10.63
C ILE A 88 -9.53 2.83 11.69
N GLY A 89 -9.01 2.02 12.63
CA GLY A 89 -8.20 2.48 13.74
C GLY A 89 -6.98 3.30 13.33
N PHE A 90 -6.28 2.94 12.25
CA PHE A 90 -5.22 3.75 11.66
C PHE A 90 -5.70 5.17 11.34
N GLU A 91 -6.83 5.32 10.66
CA GLU A 91 -7.34 6.62 10.24
C GLU A 91 -7.74 7.47 11.46
N LEU A 92 -8.40 6.86 12.43
CA LEU A 92 -8.78 7.55 13.68
C LEU A 92 -7.57 8.06 14.46
N ALA A 93 -6.44 7.35 14.42
CA ALA A 93 -5.23 7.73 15.13
C ALA A 93 -4.37 8.77 14.40
N TRP A 94 -4.40 8.79 13.07
CA TRP A 94 -3.40 9.49 12.27
C TRP A 94 -3.94 10.62 11.38
N MET A 95 -5.25 10.64 11.03
CA MET A 95 -5.77 11.59 10.05
C MET A 95 -5.53 13.05 10.42
N ASP A 96 -5.76 13.45 11.66
CA ASP A 96 -5.54 14.84 12.11
C ASP A 96 -4.09 15.28 11.90
N LYS A 97 -3.13 14.41 12.17
CA LYS A 97 -1.70 14.68 11.95
C LYS A 97 -1.34 14.76 10.47
N LEU A 98 -1.97 13.93 9.65
CA LEU A 98 -1.75 13.89 8.22
C LEU A 98 -2.29 15.14 7.53
N GLU A 99 -3.46 15.62 7.93
CA GLU A 99 -4.05 16.87 7.48
C GLU A 99 -3.19 18.08 7.84
N GLN A 100 -2.74 18.16 9.10
CA GLN A 100 -1.87 19.23 9.58
C GLN A 100 -0.55 19.30 8.83
N ASN A 101 0.04 18.14 8.49
CA ASN A 101 1.32 18.06 7.79
C ASN A 101 1.19 18.27 6.27
N ASN A 102 0.01 18.11 5.70
CA ASN A 102 -0.24 18.32 4.28
C ASN A 102 -1.59 19.02 4.03
N PRO A 103 -1.69 20.32 4.30
CA PRO A 103 -2.93 21.07 4.20
C PRO A 103 -3.46 21.20 2.75
N ASN A 104 -2.64 20.90 1.76
CA ASN A 104 -3.04 20.91 0.35
C ASN A 104 -3.60 19.58 -0.14
N MET A 105 -3.50 18.53 0.65
CA MET A 105 -4.04 17.22 0.33
C MET A 105 -5.56 17.21 0.52
N LYS A 106 -6.29 16.82 -0.53
CA LYS A 106 -7.73 16.66 -0.45
C LYS A 106 -8.08 15.31 0.16
N ILE A 107 -8.92 15.31 1.19
CA ILE A 107 -9.38 14.08 1.85
C ILE A 107 -10.83 13.80 1.44
N PHE A 108 -11.06 12.56 1.03
CA PHE A 108 -12.37 12.05 0.65
C PHE A 108 -12.72 10.86 1.55
N ASP A 109 -13.88 10.94 2.21
CA ASP A 109 -14.41 9.82 2.96
C ASP A 109 -15.23 8.92 2.04
N THR A 110 -14.77 7.68 1.85
CA THR A 110 -15.46 6.73 0.96
C THR A 110 -16.61 6.01 1.64
N SER A 111 -16.84 6.23 2.94
CA SER A 111 -18.01 5.73 3.68
C SER A 111 -19.17 6.72 3.74
N GLU A 112 -18.99 7.93 3.23
CA GLU A 112 -20.04 8.96 3.26
C GLU A 112 -21.30 8.46 2.55
N GLY A 113 -22.43 8.53 3.24
CA GLY A 113 -23.73 8.04 2.75
C GLY A 113 -23.94 6.53 2.82
N ILE A 114 -23.03 5.79 3.48
CA ILE A 114 -23.17 4.35 3.70
C ILE A 114 -23.57 4.11 5.17
N ASP A 115 -24.67 3.39 5.41
CA ASP A 115 -25.03 2.93 6.74
C ASP A 115 -24.09 1.79 7.17
N ILE A 116 -23.20 2.10 8.11
CA ILE A 116 -22.25 1.13 8.64
C ILE A 116 -22.95 0.25 9.65
N LEU A 117 -23.00 -1.06 9.37
CA LEU A 117 -23.55 -2.04 10.31
C LEU A 117 -22.57 -2.19 11.48
N SER A 118 -22.90 -1.57 12.60
CA SER A 118 -22.21 -1.82 13.86
C SER A 118 -22.62 -3.20 14.36
N GLY A 119 -21.69 -4.18 14.29
CA GLY A 119 -21.90 -5.49 14.90
C GLY A 119 -21.91 -5.33 16.41
N THR A 120 -23.07 -5.06 17.00
CA THR A 120 -23.30 -5.27 18.43
C THR A 120 -23.28 -6.78 18.65
N HIS A 121 -22.14 -7.33 19.02
CA HIS A 121 -22.10 -8.60 19.71
C HIS A 121 -22.66 -8.34 21.10
N GLU A 122 -24.02 -8.33 21.22
CA GLU A 122 -24.66 -8.58 22.49
C GLU A 122 -24.30 -10.03 22.84
N HIS A 123 -23.27 -10.19 23.66
CA HIS A 123 -23.12 -11.42 24.45
C HIS A 123 -24.29 -11.48 25.42
N ASN A 124 -25.40 -12.07 24.98
CA ASN A 124 -26.39 -12.58 25.91
C ASN A 124 -25.69 -13.71 26.66
N ASP A 125 -25.20 -13.39 27.87
CA ASP A 125 -24.71 -14.33 28.88
C ASP A 125 -25.88 -15.14 29.44
N ALA A 126 -26.53 -15.95 28.63
CA ALA A 126 -27.57 -16.90 29.03
C ALA A 126 -27.47 -18.17 28.20
N ASP A 127 -26.30 -18.83 28.26
CA ASP A 127 -26.19 -20.29 28.08
C ASP A 127 -24.82 -20.75 28.57
N VAL A 128 -24.77 -21.04 29.87
CA VAL A 128 -23.67 -21.74 30.50
C VAL A 128 -23.69 -23.19 30.03
N HIS A 129 -23.15 -23.50 28.89
CA HIS A 129 -22.73 -24.85 28.57
C HIS A 129 -21.24 -24.99 28.83
N HIS A 130 -20.96 -25.60 29.99
CA HIS A 130 -19.65 -26.13 30.34
C HIS A 130 -19.16 -27.10 29.27
N HIS A 131 -18.38 -26.63 28.31
CA HIS A 131 -17.47 -27.51 27.61
C HIS A 131 -16.12 -27.47 28.31
N HIS A 132 -15.89 -28.56 29.08
CA HIS A 132 -14.61 -28.96 29.59
C HIS A 132 -13.62 -29.03 28.41
N PHE A 133 -12.88 -27.97 28.15
CA PHE A 133 -11.63 -28.09 27.41
C PHE A 133 -10.57 -28.60 28.37
N ALA A 134 -10.18 -29.84 28.12
CA ALA A 134 -9.06 -30.48 28.79
C ALA A 134 -7.82 -29.57 28.63
N HIS A 135 -7.29 -29.19 29.79
CA HIS A 135 -6.01 -28.52 29.93
C HIS A 135 -4.94 -29.44 29.35
N MET A 136 -4.48 -29.14 28.14
CA MET A 136 -3.27 -29.74 27.62
C MET A 136 -2.11 -28.96 28.22
N GLU A 137 -1.64 -29.41 29.37
CA GLU A 137 -0.35 -29.02 29.93
C GLU A 137 0.73 -29.43 28.93
N PHE A 138 1.28 -28.43 28.22
CA PHE A 138 2.51 -28.62 27.50
C PHE A 138 3.65 -28.53 28.51
N THR A 139 3.96 -29.69 29.13
CA THR A 139 5.14 -29.84 29.96
C THR A 139 6.38 -29.70 29.08
N GLN A 140 7.08 -28.64 29.35
CA GLN A 140 8.40 -28.31 28.84
C GLN A 140 9.40 -29.35 29.40
N GLU A 141 9.67 -30.40 28.63
CA GLU A 141 10.76 -31.35 28.90
C GLU A 141 11.75 -31.35 27.74
N CYS A 142 12.57 -30.32 27.71
CA CYS A 142 13.82 -30.30 26.98
C CYS A 142 14.98 -30.25 27.96
N ALA A 143 15.20 -31.34 28.67
CA ALA A 143 16.43 -31.58 29.44
C ALA A 143 17.23 -32.69 28.78
N HIS A 144 18.45 -32.34 28.37
CA HIS A 144 19.59 -33.23 28.19
C HIS A 144 19.58 -34.30 27.10
N HIS A 145 20.02 -33.92 25.92
CA HIS A 145 20.93 -34.83 25.20
C HIS A 145 22.07 -34.07 24.55
N ARG A 146 23.22 -34.08 25.24
CA ARG A 146 24.52 -33.63 24.74
C ARG A 146 25.22 -34.88 24.17
N PRO A 147 25.45 -35.04 22.88
CA PRO A 147 26.42 -36.02 22.41
C PRO A 147 27.82 -35.45 22.52
N LYS A 148 28.63 -36.11 23.31
CA LYS A 148 30.08 -35.97 23.36
C LYS A 148 30.68 -36.57 22.08
N HIS A 149 31.79 -35.95 21.62
CA HIS A 149 32.79 -36.47 20.68
C HIS A 149 32.42 -36.52 19.18
N VAL A 150 32.95 -35.57 18.41
CA VAL A 150 33.78 -35.95 17.27
C VAL A 150 35.04 -35.11 17.30
N ARG A 151 36.14 -35.81 17.35
CA ARG A 151 37.52 -35.33 17.28
C ARG A 151 37.83 -34.77 15.91
N SER A 152 38.62 -33.69 15.93
CA SER A 152 39.54 -33.22 14.93
C SER A 152 40.27 -34.33 14.16
N VAL A 153 40.32 -34.18 12.82
CA VAL A 153 41.52 -34.59 12.04
C VAL A 153 41.59 -33.67 10.79
N CYS A 154 42.76 -33.02 10.68
CA CYS A 154 43.41 -32.33 9.57
C CYS A 154 42.68 -31.19 8.92
#